data_9be98f4756edd7f55d779ebaad3d7be2
#
_entry.id   9be98f4756edd7f55d779ebaad3d7be2
#
_cell.length_a   1.000
_cell.length_b   1.000
_cell.length_c   1.000
_cell.angle_alpha   90.00
_cell.angle_beta   90.00
_cell.angle_gamma   90.00
#
_symmetry.space_group_name_H-M   'P 1'
#
loop_
_entity.id
_entity.type
_entity.pdbx_description
1 polymer ?
#
loop_
_entity_poly.entity_id
_entity_poly.type
_entity_poly.pdbx_seq_one_letter_code
_entity_poly.pdbx_strand_id
1 'polypeptide(L)'
;MPRKKKKAFKRLPNGVGSIKKLSGNRRNCFGVYAPHATLNSVEIKGEPIGYVDTWENGFELLVVWHTMKKIGNRPVNIPDLENQVHTIFRQMVTENPHGYGLDPRTYSGLIETSLRNALPEKEIVIPAEFSWTRPIVKLPTFADIYEKYYEEKYELSGKKYSDSSKNSTRAAFKNCSALHDKVFKEITYDDLQDNLDSYLDKLKYSSLELIVSLYHGMYKFALKRDLVEKNYSSFVEIRKPDDDENGVPFTADDLKKLWHCDSPIAKITIMLCYSGWRITEFKTMDIDRENNLFVGGMKTESGRERIVPIHPSIRPLLDEFEGNPIKNIAKFREDLYALLDELGIEKHTPHDCRHTFSWLCDEARIDKLSKQLMMGHKPDDGVTDRVYGHRDIARLRKEIEQLQTF
;
A
#
# COMPACT_ATOMS: atom_id res chain seq x y z
N MET A 1 -36.99 18.60 19.39
CA MET A 1 -36.04 17.91 20.30
C MET A 1 -35.54 16.66 19.60
N PRO A 2 -34.24 16.44 19.42
CA PRO A 2 -33.72 15.24 18.80
C PRO A 2 -33.98 14.03 19.70
N ARG A 3 -34.55 12.97 19.13
CA ARG A 3 -34.74 11.69 19.84
C ARG A 3 -33.40 11.14 20.29
N LYS A 4 -33.17 11.02 21.61
CA LYS A 4 -32.03 10.34 22.21
C LYS A 4 -31.96 8.92 21.60
N LYS A 5 -30.87 8.62 20.87
CA LYS A 5 -30.60 7.25 20.40
C LYS A 5 -30.59 6.32 21.60
N LYS A 6 -31.49 5.33 21.65
CA LYS A 6 -31.51 4.29 22.67
C LYS A 6 -30.14 3.57 22.59
N LYS A 7 -29.39 3.50 23.73
CA LYS A 7 -28.19 2.65 23.82
C LYS A 7 -28.62 1.21 23.48
N ALA A 8 -28.17 0.72 22.34
CA ALA A 8 -28.36 -0.68 21.96
C ALA A 8 -27.31 -1.49 22.73
N PHE A 9 -27.72 -2.36 23.63
CA PHE A 9 -26.83 -3.33 24.26
C PHE A 9 -26.31 -4.30 23.20
N LYS A 10 -25.00 -4.58 23.22
CA LYS A 10 -24.39 -5.50 22.26
C LYS A 10 -24.93 -6.92 22.45
N ARG A 11 -25.18 -7.60 21.34
CA ARG A 11 -25.63 -8.99 21.34
C ARG A 11 -24.49 -9.90 21.83
N LEU A 12 -24.79 -10.77 22.79
CA LEU A 12 -23.85 -11.79 23.26
C LEU A 12 -23.58 -12.82 22.15
N PRO A 13 -22.39 -13.47 22.16
CA PRO A 13 -22.07 -14.56 21.26
C PRO A 13 -23.07 -15.74 21.36
N ASN A 14 -23.19 -16.50 20.29
CA ASN A 14 -24.03 -17.70 20.29
C ASN A 14 -23.55 -18.69 21.37
N GLY A 15 -24.48 -19.32 22.07
CA GLY A 15 -24.18 -20.30 23.12
C GLY A 15 -23.90 -19.72 24.52
N VAL A 16 -23.77 -18.38 24.64
CA VAL A 16 -23.59 -17.73 25.96
C VAL A 16 -24.91 -17.60 26.72
N GLY A 17 -26.01 -17.41 26.02
CA GLY A 17 -27.29 -17.05 26.57
C GLY A 17 -27.75 -15.67 26.10
N SER A 18 -28.74 -15.12 26.74
CA SER A 18 -29.23 -13.80 26.37
C SER A 18 -29.69 -12.96 27.57
N ILE A 19 -29.46 -11.64 27.48
CA ILE A 19 -29.91 -10.65 28.44
C ILE A 19 -30.85 -9.73 27.72
N LYS A 20 -32.12 -9.70 28.14
CA LYS A 20 -33.19 -8.93 27.48
C LYS A 20 -33.76 -7.92 28.42
N LYS A 21 -33.85 -6.67 27.97
CA LYS A 21 -34.58 -5.63 28.72
C LYS A 21 -36.07 -5.93 28.65
N LEU A 22 -36.69 -6.04 29.81
CA LEU A 22 -38.12 -6.28 29.95
C LEU A 22 -38.93 -4.99 29.86
N SER A 23 -40.16 -5.08 29.41
CA SER A 23 -41.09 -3.96 29.39
C SER A 23 -41.67 -3.66 30.75
N GLY A 24 -42.05 -2.40 30.99
CA GLY A 24 -42.68 -1.94 32.25
C GLY A 24 -41.65 -1.38 33.25
N ASN A 25 -42.20 -0.82 34.35
CA ASN A 25 -41.40 -0.16 35.42
C ASN A 25 -41.06 -1.18 36.51
N ARG A 26 -40.06 -2.04 36.25
CA ARG A 26 -39.65 -3.10 37.17
C ARG A 26 -38.30 -2.76 37.80
N ARG A 27 -38.10 -3.09 39.07
CA ARG A 27 -36.81 -2.94 39.76
C ARG A 27 -35.73 -3.77 39.05
N ASN A 28 -36.03 -5.04 38.74
CA ASN A 28 -35.18 -5.93 37.97
C ASN A 28 -35.64 -5.90 36.52
N CYS A 29 -35.10 -4.99 35.73
CA CYS A 29 -35.58 -4.73 34.37
C CYS A 29 -34.89 -5.54 33.28
N PHE A 30 -33.97 -6.44 33.62
CA PHE A 30 -33.34 -7.35 32.68
C PHE A 30 -33.63 -8.81 33.04
N GLY A 31 -34.14 -9.58 32.09
CA GLY A 31 -34.24 -11.03 32.18
C GLY A 31 -33.01 -11.69 31.59
N VAL A 32 -32.44 -12.62 32.32
CA VAL A 32 -31.25 -13.40 31.91
C VAL A 32 -31.68 -14.81 31.56
N TYR A 33 -31.31 -15.29 30.41
CA TYR A 33 -31.76 -16.58 29.87
C TYR A 33 -30.58 -17.47 29.51
N ALA A 34 -30.68 -18.76 29.83
CA ALA A 34 -29.73 -19.79 29.38
C ALA A 34 -29.61 -19.82 27.84
N PRO A 35 -28.51 -20.36 27.29
CA PRO A 35 -28.40 -20.58 25.85
C PRO A 35 -29.53 -21.47 25.34
N HIS A 36 -29.95 -21.24 24.10
CA HIS A 36 -30.83 -22.15 23.41
C HIS A 36 -30.13 -23.49 23.21
N ALA A 37 -30.83 -24.57 23.41
CA ALA A 37 -30.34 -25.95 23.15
C ALA A 37 -31.07 -26.52 21.94
N THR A 38 -30.40 -27.35 21.16
CA THR A 38 -31.02 -28.11 20.07
C THR A 38 -31.04 -29.59 20.50
N LEU A 39 -32.23 -30.15 20.64
CA LEU A 39 -32.42 -31.55 20.92
C LEU A 39 -33.26 -32.17 19.80
N ASN A 40 -32.74 -33.21 19.13
CA ASN A 40 -33.43 -33.90 18.03
C ASN A 40 -33.96 -32.96 16.96
N SER A 41 -33.14 -31.95 16.54
CA SER A 41 -33.49 -30.90 15.54
C SER A 41 -34.59 -29.93 16.00
N VAL A 42 -35.00 -29.95 17.26
CA VAL A 42 -35.94 -29.01 17.84
C VAL A 42 -35.18 -27.96 18.67
N GLU A 43 -35.37 -26.68 18.37
CA GLU A 43 -34.78 -25.60 19.14
C GLU A 43 -35.55 -25.40 20.45
N ILE A 44 -34.87 -25.62 21.56
CA ILE A 44 -35.41 -25.38 22.91
C ILE A 44 -34.95 -23.97 23.33
N LYS A 45 -35.93 -23.10 23.61
CA LYS A 45 -35.63 -21.75 24.15
C LYS A 45 -34.94 -21.89 25.51
N GLY A 46 -33.90 -21.08 25.71
CA GLY A 46 -33.21 -21.02 26.98
C GLY A 46 -34.14 -20.61 28.13
N GLU A 47 -34.06 -21.35 29.25
CA GLU A 47 -34.82 -21.04 30.44
C GLU A 47 -34.36 -19.78 31.14
N PRO A 48 -35.22 -19.04 31.84
CA PRO A 48 -34.82 -17.89 32.64
C PRO A 48 -33.94 -18.32 33.81
N ILE A 49 -32.72 -17.76 33.89
CA ILE A 49 -31.78 -17.96 34.99
C ILE A 49 -32.10 -17.05 36.15
N GLY A 50 -32.54 -15.82 35.86
CA GLY A 50 -32.86 -14.83 36.86
C GLY A 50 -33.24 -13.47 36.27
N TYR A 51 -33.52 -12.53 37.15
CA TYR A 51 -33.90 -11.15 36.82
C TYR A 51 -33.01 -10.18 37.60
N VAL A 52 -32.42 -9.23 36.93
CA VAL A 52 -31.45 -8.27 37.51
C VAL A 52 -31.79 -6.84 37.11
N ASP A 53 -31.23 -5.89 37.79
CA ASP A 53 -31.48 -4.46 37.62
C ASP A 53 -30.63 -3.85 36.51
N THR A 54 -29.42 -4.37 36.24
CA THR A 54 -28.49 -3.90 35.22
C THR A 54 -28.13 -5.01 34.23
N TRP A 55 -27.68 -4.60 33.04
CA TRP A 55 -27.21 -5.54 32.04
C TRP A 55 -25.92 -6.25 32.49
N GLU A 56 -25.05 -5.50 33.19
CA GLU A 56 -23.79 -5.95 33.75
C GLU A 56 -24.01 -7.09 34.76
N ASN A 57 -24.94 -6.90 35.72
CA ASN A 57 -25.31 -7.94 36.66
C ASN A 57 -25.93 -9.15 35.99
N GLY A 58 -26.61 -8.95 34.85
CA GLY A 58 -27.10 -10.04 34.00
C GLY A 58 -25.98 -10.87 33.37
N PHE A 59 -24.92 -10.19 32.97
CA PHE A 59 -23.75 -10.86 32.42
C PHE A 59 -22.98 -11.65 33.49
N GLU A 60 -22.76 -11.07 34.65
CA GLU A 60 -22.17 -11.78 35.81
C GLU A 60 -22.96 -13.06 36.13
N LEU A 61 -24.29 -12.96 36.18
CA LEU A 61 -25.15 -14.11 36.43
C LEU A 61 -24.98 -15.22 35.37
N LEU A 62 -24.79 -14.86 34.10
CA LEU A 62 -24.48 -15.84 33.05
C LEU A 62 -23.13 -16.50 33.28
N VAL A 63 -22.11 -15.74 33.66
CA VAL A 63 -20.78 -16.31 33.96
C VAL A 63 -20.85 -17.28 35.12
N VAL A 64 -21.50 -16.88 36.22
CA VAL A 64 -21.72 -17.76 37.38
C VAL A 64 -22.46 -19.04 36.96
N TRP A 65 -23.55 -18.91 36.21
CA TRP A 65 -24.34 -20.05 35.73
C TRP A 65 -23.52 -21.03 34.90
N HIS A 66 -22.73 -20.54 33.94
CA HIS A 66 -21.85 -21.39 33.13
C HIS A 66 -20.76 -22.05 33.97
N THR A 67 -20.19 -21.32 34.92
CA THR A 67 -19.15 -21.84 35.82
C THR A 67 -19.72 -22.95 36.68
N MET A 68 -20.88 -22.76 37.28
CA MET A 68 -21.55 -23.78 38.08
C MET A 68 -21.95 -25.02 37.25
N LYS A 69 -22.43 -24.84 36.03
CA LYS A 69 -22.69 -25.98 35.08
C LYS A 69 -21.47 -26.81 34.81
N LYS A 70 -20.28 -26.18 34.70
CA LYS A 70 -18.99 -26.89 34.48
C LYS A 70 -18.51 -27.62 35.73
N ILE A 71 -18.71 -27.02 36.91
CA ILE A 71 -18.33 -27.61 38.18
C ILE A 71 -19.22 -28.82 38.50
N GLY A 72 -20.49 -28.77 38.08
CA GLY A 72 -21.47 -29.84 38.34
C GLY A 72 -21.80 -29.91 39.84
N ASN A 73 -22.04 -31.12 40.35
CA ASN A 73 -22.42 -31.36 41.75
C ASN A 73 -21.21 -31.39 42.73
N ARG A 74 -20.11 -30.74 42.41
CA ARG A 74 -18.95 -30.69 43.31
C ARG A 74 -19.17 -29.67 44.41
N PRO A 75 -18.74 -29.94 45.65
CA PRO A 75 -18.82 -28.96 46.71
C PRO A 75 -17.87 -27.82 46.45
N VAL A 76 -18.42 -26.66 46.14
CA VAL A 76 -17.71 -25.38 45.98
C VAL A 76 -18.41 -24.36 46.84
N ASN A 77 -17.65 -23.48 47.50
CA ASN A 77 -18.23 -22.38 48.21
C ASN A 77 -18.80 -21.33 47.21
N ILE A 78 -20.11 -21.37 47.00
CA ILE A 78 -20.80 -20.55 46.01
C ILE A 78 -20.60 -19.04 46.28
N PRO A 79 -20.71 -18.51 47.51
CA PRO A 79 -20.44 -17.12 47.80
C PRO A 79 -19.03 -16.66 47.44
N ASP A 80 -18.01 -17.51 47.63
CA ASP A 80 -16.63 -17.19 47.22
C ASP A 80 -16.49 -17.16 45.71
N LEU A 81 -17.13 -18.09 44.99
CA LEU A 81 -17.16 -18.10 43.56
C LEU A 81 -17.83 -16.84 42.98
N GLU A 82 -18.98 -16.45 43.50
CA GLU A 82 -19.67 -15.24 43.09
C GLU A 82 -18.84 -13.99 43.35
N ASN A 83 -18.18 -13.88 44.50
CA ASN A 83 -17.31 -12.77 44.84
C ASN A 83 -16.09 -12.69 43.88
N GLN A 84 -15.51 -13.82 43.55
CA GLN A 84 -14.39 -13.88 42.60
C GLN A 84 -14.81 -13.45 41.19
N VAL A 85 -15.93 -13.97 40.69
CA VAL A 85 -16.48 -13.57 39.38
C VAL A 85 -16.79 -12.08 39.38
N HIS A 86 -17.39 -11.57 40.43
CA HIS A 86 -17.73 -10.16 40.58
C HIS A 86 -16.48 -9.26 40.60
N THR A 87 -15.43 -9.66 41.30
CA THR A 87 -14.16 -8.94 41.36
C THR A 87 -13.47 -8.90 40.00
N ILE A 88 -13.36 -10.05 39.33
CA ILE A 88 -12.74 -10.15 38.02
C ILE A 88 -13.52 -9.32 36.99
N PHE A 89 -14.86 -9.42 37.02
CA PHE A 89 -15.70 -8.66 36.07
C PHE A 89 -15.56 -7.15 36.28
N ARG A 90 -15.55 -6.66 37.53
CA ARG A 90 -15.34 -5.24 37.83
C ARG A 90 -13.99 -4.75 37.30
N GLN A 91 -12.93 -5.53 37.52
CA GLN A 91 -11.61 -5.19 37.05
C GLN A 91 -11.60 -5.03 35.52
N MET A 92 -12.20 -5.98 34.79
CA MET A 92 -12.30 -5.93 33.35
C MET A 92 -13.09 -4.74 32.82
N VAL A 93 -14.20 -4.37 33.49
CA VAL A 93 -15.00 -3.19 33.12
C VAL A 93 -14.22 -1.90 33.38
N THR A 94 -13.42 -1.86 34.47
CA THR A 94 -12.57 -0.70 34.79
C THR A 94 -11.44 -0.52 33.78
N GLU A 95 -10.83 -1.61 33.32
CA GLU A 95 -9.76 -1.58 32.33
C GLU A 95 -10.26 -1.27 30.92
N ASN A 96 -11.54 -1.51 30.63
CA ASN A 96 -12.13 -1.27 29.31
C ASN A 96 -13.50 -0.57 29.37
N PRO A 97 -13.56 0.69 29.83
CA PRO A 97 -14.82 1.40 30.13
C PRO A 97 -15.71 1.67 28.90
N HIS A 98 -15.20 1.52 27.69
CA HIS A 98 -15.93 1.76 26.44
C HIS A 98 -16.34 0.48 25.70
N GLY A 99 -15.96 -0.67 26.21
CA GLY A 99 -16.04 -1.93 25.50
C GLY A 99 -16.97 -2.97 26.07
N TYR A 100 -18.31 -2.76 26.05
CA TYR A 100 -19.27 -3.86 26.22
C TYR A 100 -19.28 -4.88 25.05
N GLY A 101 -18.26 -4.89 24.22
CA GLY A 101 -18.01 -5.94 23.26
C GLY A 101 -17.20 -7.02 23.92
N LEU A 102 -17.82 -7.81 24.79
CA LEU A 102 -17.16 -8.96 25.38
C LEU A 102 -16.77 -9.93 24.27
N ASP A 103 -15.48 -9.95 23.98
CA ASP A 103 -14.89 -10.95 23.13
C ASP A 103 -15.16 -12.34 23.77
N PRO A 104 -15.54 -13.36 22.99
CA PRO A 104 -15.64 -14.73 23.48
C PRO A 104 -14.44 -15.23 24.29
N ARG A 105 -13.25 -14.72 24.01
CA ARG A 105 -12.01 -15.04 24.76
C ARG A 105 -12.04 -14.48 26.18
N THR A 106 -12.48 -13.23 26.32
CA THR A 106 -12.63 -12.55 27.61
C THR A 106 -13.60 -13.31 28.52
N TYR A 107 -14.72 -13.77 27.92
CA TYR A 107 -15.70 -14.58 28.62
C TYR A 107 -15.15 -15.96 29.03
N SER A 108 -14.44 -16.64 28.12
CA SER A 108 -13.79 -17.92 28.39
C SER A 108 -12.70 -17.80 29.46
N GLY A 109 -11.88 -16.74 29.40
CA GLY A 109 -10.87 -16.43 30.39
C GLY A 109 -11.45 -16.14 31.76
N LEU A 110 -12.59 -15.47 31.83
CA LEU A 110 -13.30 -15.22 33.08
C LEU A 110 -13.76 -16.51 33.73
N ILE A 111 -14.38 -17.42 32.95
CA ILE A 111 -14.81 -18.74 33.42
C ILE A 111 -13.59 -19.57 33.88
N GLU A 112 -12.53 -19.62 33.11
CA GLU A 112 -11.31 -20.36 33.43
C GLU A 112 -10.68 -19.86 34.72
N THR A 113 -10.54 -18.54 34.88
CA THR A 113 -9.99 -17.93 36.09
C THR A 113 -10.87 -18.22 37.32
N SER A 114 -12.18 -18.13 37.18
CA SER A 114 -13.13 -18.44 38.26
C SER A 114 -13.03 -19.92 38.66
N LEU A 115 -12.89 -20.84 37.70
CA LEU A 115 -12.71 -22.26 37.99
C LEU A 115 -11.36 -22.57 38.63
N ARG A 116 -10.26 -21.95 38.19
CA ARG A 116 -8.92 -22.12 38.80
C ARG A 116 -8.93 -21.64 40.28
N ASN A 117 -9.55 -20.51 40.52
CA ASN A 117 -9.65 -19.96 41.89
C ASN A 117 -10.55 -20.82 42.81
N ALA A 118 -11.62 -21.40 42.27
CA ALA A 118 -12.54 -22.25 43.01
C ALA A 118 -11.99 -23.68 43.25
N LEU A 119 -11.07 -24.15 42.42
CA LEU A 119 -10.53 -25.53 42.44
C LEU A 119 -9.00 -25.51 42.27
N PRO A 120 -8.24 -24.92 43.20
CA PRO A 120 -6.79 -24.66 43.00
C PRO A 120 -5.92 -25.91 42.90
N GLU A 121 -6.38 -27.06 43.36
CA GLU A 121 -5.59 -28.29 43.43
C GLU A 121 -5.83 -29.27 42.26
N LYS A 122 -6.58 -28.87 41.22
CA LYS A 122 -6.90 -29.74 40.09
C LYS A 122 -6.50 -29.14 38.75
N GLU A 123 -5.93 -30.03 37.93
CA GLU A 123 -5.75 -29.72 36.50
C GLU A 123 -7.13 -29.60 35.84
N ILE A 124 -7.51 -28.35 35.48
CA ILE A 124 -8.80 -28.08 34.87
C ILE A 124 -8.66 -28.25 33.39
N VAL A 125 -9.10 -29.39 32.86
CA VAL A 125 -9.26 -29.63 31.44
C VAL A 125 -10.60 -29.01 31.02
N ILE A 126 -10.57 -27.91 30.26
CA ILE A 126 -11.78 -27.37 29.67
C ILE A 126 -12.11 -28.18 28.43
N PRO A 127 -13.28 -28.88 28.36
CA PRO A 127 -13.66 -29.61 27.17
C PRO A 127 -13.67 -28.75 25.93
N ALA A 128 -13.25 -29.27 24.78
CA ALA A 128 -13.14 -28.57 23.53
C ALA A 128 -14.45 -27.87 23.08
N GLU A 129 -15.59 -28.44 23.42
CA GLU A 129 -16.93 -27.90 23.18
C GLU A 129 -17.22 -26.57 23.94
N PHE A 130 -16.47 -26.32 25.04
CA PHE A 130 -16.50 -25.06 25.80
C PHE A 130 -15.28 -24.19 25.54
N SER A 131 -14.31 -24.68 24.77
CA SER A 131 -13.27 -23.81 24.25
C SER A 131 -13.92 -22.93 23.17
N TRP A 132 -14.22 -21.70 23.54
CA TRP A 132 -14.59 -20.63 22.61
C TRP A 132 -13.35 -20.22 21.76
N THR A 133 -12.52 -21.19 21.47
CA THR A 133 -11.49 -21.08 20.47
C THR A 133 -12.20 -21.08 19.11
N ARG A 134 -12.84 -19.94 18.78
CA ARG A 134 -12.60 -19.51 17.41
C ARG A 134 -11.08 -19.61 17.23
N PRO A 135 -10.62 -20.19 16.09
CA PRO A 135 -9.20 -20.18 15.81
C PRO A 135 -8.70 -18.78 16.20
N ILE A 136 -7.62 -18.73 16.97
CA ILE A 136 -7.01 -17.47 17.36
C ILE A 136 -7.01 -16.66 16.07
N VAL A 137 -7.87 -15.63 15.97
CA VAL A 137 -7.83 -14.73 14.83
C VAL A 137 -6.52 -14.00 15.07
N LYS A 138 -5.46 -14.61 14.51
CA LYS A 138 -4.14 -14.02 14.52
C LYS A 138 -4.36 -12.62 13.94
N LEU A 139 -4.20 -11.62 14.77
CA LEU A 139 -4.33 -10.24 14.29
C LEU A 139 -3.34 -10.11 13.13
N PRO A 140 -3.75 -9.53 12.01
CA PRO A 140 -2.91 -9.51 10.83
C PRO A 140 -1.62 -8.78 11.13
N THR A 141 -0.51 -9.38 10.75
CA THR A 141 0.82 -8.77 10.83
C THR A 141 1.01 -7.76 9.71
N PHE A 142 2.11 -7.03 9.74
CA PHE A 142 2.52 -6.16 8.64
C PHE A 142 2.63 -6.96 7.32
N ALA A 143 3.20 -8.16 7.37
CA ALA A 143 3.29 -9.03 6.21
C ALA A 143 1.91 -9.49 5.69
N ASP A 144 0.99 -9.89 6.59
CA ASP A 144 -0.37 -10.29 6.20
C ASP A 144 -1.14 -9.13 5.52
N ILE A 145 -0.95 -7.90 5.99
CA ILE A 145 -1.56 -6.70 5.39
C ILE A 145 -0.91 -6.38 4.05
N TYR A 146 0.43 -6.53 3.96
CA TYR A 146 1.13 -6.32 2.69
C TYR A 146 0.64 -7.26 1.59
N GLU A 147 0.49 -8.55 1.86
CA GLU A 147 0.02 -9.53 0.88
C GLU A 147 -1.36 -9.13 0.33
N LYS A 148 -2.30 -8.82 1.21
CA LYS A 148 -3.65 -8.38 0.82
C LYS A 148 -3.66 -7.06 0.05
N TYR A 149 -2.84 -6.10 0.47
CA TYR A 149 -2.66 -4.82 -0.23
C TYR A 149 -2.07 -5.05 -1.62
N TYR A 150 -1.05 -5.90 -1.71
CA TYR A 150 -0.36 -6.20 -2.98
C TYR A 150 -1.32 -6.86 -3.98
N GLU A 151 -2.08 -7.87 -3.53
CA GLU A 151 -3.10 -8.55 -4.32
C GLU A 151 -4.17 -7.55 -4.83
N GLU A 152 -4.75 -6.73 -3.93
CA GLU A 152 -5.76 -5.73 -4.33
C GLU A 152 -5.21 -4.74 -5.35
N LYS A 153 -3.98 -4.25 -5.13
CA LYS A 153 -3.38 -3.23 -5.99
C LYS A 153 -3.02 -3.78 -7.37
N TYR A 154 -2.39 -4.96 -7.42
CA TYR A 154 -1.75 -5.45 -8.65
C TYR A 154 -2.52 -6.53 -9.37
N GLU A 155 -3.41 -7.25 -8.70
CA GLU A 155 -4.14 -8.38 -9.27
C GLU A 155 -5.64 -8.09 -9.43
N LEU A 156 -6.26 -7.48 -8.42
CA LEU A 156 -7.72 -7.26 -8.40
C LEU A 156 -8.15 -5.88 -8.91
N SER A 157 -7.26 -4.90 -8.99
CA SER A 157 -7.63 -3.51 -9.35
C SER A 157 -8.10 -3.31 -10.80
N GLY A 158 -7.91 -4.29 -11.67
CA GLY A 158 -8.14 -4.16 -13.12
C GLY A 158 -7.16 -3.23 -13.85
N LYS A 159 -6.24 -2.57 -13.14
CA LYS A 159 -5.21 -1.70 -13.72
C LYS A 159 -3.99 -2.51 -14.11
N LYS A 160 -3.45 -2.23 -15.30
CA LYS A 160 -2.17 -2.83 -15.72
C LYS A 160 -1.00 -2.06 -15.11
N TYR A 161 -0.20 -2.73 -14.32
CA TYR A 161 1.04 -2.20 -13.74
C TYR A 161 2.25 -2.85 -14.41
N SER A 162 3.33 -2.08 -14.53
CA SER A 162 4.60 -2.61 -15.04
C SER A 162 5.27 -3.53 -14.02
N ASP A 163 6.09 -4.47 -14.48
CA ASP A 163 6.89 -5.32 -13.61
C ASP A 163 7.86 -4.51 -12.75
N SER A 164 8.36 -3.39 -13.27
CA SER A 164 9.18 -2.44 -12.50
C SER A 164 8.44 -1.91 -11.28
N SER A 165 7.16 -1.49 -11.42
CA SER A 165 6.34 -1.03 -10.30
C SER A 165 6.12 -2.12 -9.26
N LYS A 166 5.86 -3.35 -9.70
CA LYS A 166 5.70 -4.51 -8.81
C LYS A 166 7.00 -4.81 -8.05
N ASN A 167 8.14 -4.77 -8.77
CA ASN A 167 9.45 -5.03 -8.19
C ASN A 167 9.86 -3.94 -7.18
N SER A 168 9.59 -2.67 -7.47
CA SER A 168 9.84 -1.56 -6.54
C SER A 168 9.04 -1.73 -5.25
N THR A 169 7.76 -2.12 -5.34
CA THR A 169 6.93 -2.37 -4.14
C THR A 169 7.45 -3.57 -3.34
N ARG A 170 7.90 -4.65 -4.01
CA ARG A 170 8.52 -5.80 -3.33
C ARG A 170 9.85 -5.43 -2.66
N ALA A 171 10.66 -4.61 -3.31
CA ALA A 171 11.92 -4.13 -2.73
C ALA A 171 11.67 -3.26 -1.49
N ALA A 172 10.70 -2.35 -1.54
CA ALA A 172 10.29 -1.56 -0.39
C ALA A 172 9.83 -2.45 0.76
N PHE A 173 9.01 -3.47 0.50
CA PHE A 173 8.57 -4.41 1.53
C PHE A 173 9.76 -5.18 2.14
N LYS A 174 10.70 -5.65 1.32
CA LYS A 174 11.92 -6.33 1.82
C LYS A 174 12.68 -5.45 2.81
N ASN A 175 12.72 -4.15 2.59
CA ASN A 175 13.36 -3.19 3.48
C ASN A 175 12.55 -2.88 4.75
N CYS A 176 11.38 -3.49 4.92
CA CYS A 176 10.55 -3.38 6.12
C CYS A 176 10.61 -4.64 7.00
N SER A 177 11.67 -5.46 6.89
CA SER A 177 11.76 -6.76 7.55
C SER A 177 11.60 -6.71 9.09
N ALA A 178 12.00 -5.60 9.73
CA ALA A 178 11.81 -5.39 11.15
C ALA A 178 10.33 -5.28 11.57
N LEU A 179 9.45 -5.01 10.62
CA LEU A 179 8.01 -4.83 10.84
C LEU A 179 7.19 -6.08 10.47
N HIS A 180 7.73 -7.01 9.70
CA HIS A 180 6.98 -8.09 9.08
C HIS A 180 6.12 -8.87 10.06
N ASP A 181 6.67 -9.23 11.22
CA ASP A 181 5.99 -10.05 12.23
C ASP A 181 5.21 -9.22 13.26
N LYS A 182 5.32 -7.88 13.22
CA LYS A 182 4.56 -7.01 14.12
C LYS A 182 3.09 -7.02 13.73
N VAL A 183 2.21 -7.08 14.73
CA VAL A 183 0.78 -6.93 14.53
C VAL A 183 0.50 -5.53 13.96
N PHE A 184 -0.12 -5.44 12.80
CA PHE A 184 -0.25 -4.18 12.06
C PHE A 184 -0.96 -3.08 12.84
N LYS A 185 -1.98 -3.45 13.62
CA LYS A 185 -2.74 -2.52 14.48
C LYS A 185 -1.90 -1.93 15.62
N GLU A 186 -0.83 -2.62 16.02
CA GLU A 186 0.03 -2.23 17.14
C GLU A 186 1.28 -1.44 16.68
N ILE A 187 1.49 -1.33 15.36
CA ILE A 187 2.58 -0.54 14.80
C ILE A 187 2.34 0.94 15.07
N THR A 188 3.32 1.57 15.71
CA THR A 188 3.32 2.99 16.05
C THR A 188 4.02 3.84 14.99
N TYR A 189 3.97 5.16 15.15
CA TYR A 189 4.79 6.08 14.37
C TYR A 189 6.29 5.79 14.53
N ASP A 190 6.73 5.57 15.76
CA ASP A 190 8.16 5.31 16.05
C ASP A 190 8.65 4.04 15.35
N ASP A 191 7.85 2.97 15.34
CA ASP A 191 8.20 1.74 14.61
C ASP A 191 8.45 1.98 13.12
N LEU A 192 7.61 2.80 12.48
CA LEU A 192 7.73 3.12 11.05
C LEU A 192 8.95 4.02 10.80
N GLN A 193 9.14 5.04 11.65
CA GLN A 193 10.24 5.99 11.53
C GLN A 193 11.58 5.32 11.79
N ASP A 194 11.71 4.52 12.85
CA ASP A 194 12.93 3.79 13.19
C ASP A 194 13.32 2.81 12.06
N ASN A 195 12.34 2.11 11.48
CA ASN A 195 12.63 1.27 10.32
C ASN A 195 13.16 2.10 9.15
N LEU A 196 12.56 3.24 8.82
CA LEU A 196 13.01 4.10 7.74
C LEU A 196 14.41 4.67 8.02
N ASP A 197 14.63 5.17 9.23
CA ASP A 197 15.90 5.79 9.67
C ASP A 197 17.07 4.79 9.62
N SER A 198 16.81 3.50 9.83
CA SER A 198 17.84 2.44 9.73
C SER A 198 18.43 2.28 8.31
N TYR A 199 17.81 2.88 7.30
CA TYR A 199 18.24 2.84 5.90
C TYR A 199 18.76 4.18 5.36
N LEU A 200 18.81 5.26 6.15
CA LEU A 200 19.23 6.59 5.69
C LEU A 200 20.63 6.57 5.03
N ASP A 201 21.56 5.83 5.60
CA ASP A 201 22.94 5.74 5.09
C ASP A 201 23.11 4.63 4.02
N LYS A 202 22.10 3.78 3.81
CA LYS A 202 22.19 2.60 2.93
C LYS A 202 21.47 2.77 1.61
N LEU A 203 20.46 3.61 1.57
CA LEU A 203 19.60 3.79 0.40
C LEU A 203 19.60 5.23 -0.08
N LYS A 204 19.45 5.42 -1.40
CA LYS A 204 19.18 6.73 -1.99
C LYS A 204 17.80 7.24 -1.59
N TYR A 205 17.61 8.54 -1.66
CA TYR A 205 16.36 9.21 -1.29
C TYR A 205 15.13 8.59 -1.99
N SER A 206 15.19 8.39 -3.30
CA SER A 206 14.12 7.75 -4.08
C SER A 206 13.75 6.34 -3.60
N SER A 207 14.71 5.58 -3.08
CA SER A 207 14.43 4.26 -2.52
C SER A 207 13.73 4.35 -1.15
N LEU A 208 14.03 5.37 -0.36
CA LEU A 208 13.33 5.68 0.88
C LEU A 208 11.89 6.14 0.60
N GLU A 209 11.68 6.95 -0.44
CA GLU A 209 10.33 7.33 -0.89
C GLU A 209 9.46 6.12 -1.26
N LEU A 210 10.04 5.06 -1.82
CA LEU A 210 9.30 3.83 -2.10
C LEU A 210 8.83 3.13 -0.82
N ILE A 211 9.62 3.17 0.26
CA ILE A 211 9.22 2.64 1.58
C ILE A 211 8.07 3.48 2.15
N VAL A 212 8.18 4.81 2.13
CA VAL A 212 7.12 5.71 2.60
C VAL A 212 5.84 5.53 1.78
N SER A 213 5.97 5.41 0.45
CA SER A 213 4.83 5.13 -0.45
C SER A 213 4.16 3.80 -0.13
N LEU A 214 4.94 2.78 0.25
CA LEU A 214 4.39 1.49 0.70
C LEU A 214 3.60 1.67 1.99
N TYR A 215 4.13 2.37 3.00
CA TYR A 215 3.42 2.66 4.24
C TYR A 215 2.10 3.36 3.97
N HIS A 216 2.10 4.42 3.17
CA HIS A 216 0.89 5.15 2.79
C HIS A 216 -0.15 4.24 2.12
N GLY A 217 0.29 3.38 1.20
CA GLY A 217 -0.58 2.44 0.51
C GLY A 217 -1.22 1.42 1.46
N MET A 218 -0.42 0.84 2.34
CA MET A 218 -0.87 -0.16 3.32
C MET A 218 -1.81 0.44 4.38
N TYR A 219 -1.50 1.64 4.91
CA TYR A 219 -2.38 2.31 5.86
C TYR A 219 -3.70 2.75 5.21
N LYS A 220 -3.68 3.25 3.98
CA LYS A 220 -4.90 3.55 3.22
C LYS A 220 -5.76 2.30 2.99
N PHE A 221 -5.12 1.17 2.70
CA PHE A 221 -5.79 -0.13 2.57
C PHE A 221 -6.42 -0.58 3.89
N ALA A 222 -5.70 -0.45 5.00
CA ALA A 222 -6.13 -0.87 6.33
C ALA A 222 -7.26 0.02 6.89
N LEU A 223 -7.16 1.34 6.73
CA LEU A 223 -8.22 2.30 7.12
C LEU A 223 -9.53 2.03 6.39
N LYS A 224 -9.48 1.77 5.08
CA LYS A 224 -10.67 1.44 4.28
C LYS A 224 -11.43 0.22 4.82
N ARG A 225 -10.77 -0.61 5.63
CA ARG A 225 -11.30 -1.87 6.18
C ARG A 225 -11.46 -1.88 7.68
N ASP A 226 -11.34 -0.72 8.33
CA ASP A 226 -11.44 -0.57 9.77
C ASP A 226 -10.46 -1.47 10.55
N LEU A 227 -9.30 -1.82 9.93
CA LEU A 227 -8.25 -2.60 10.56
C LEU A 227 -7.37 -1.77 11.49
N VAL A 228 -7.31 -0.46 11.25
CA VAL A 228 -6.63 0.54 12.09
C VAL A 228 -7.52 1.77 12.24
N GLU A 229 -7.31 2.52 13.33
CA GLU A 229 -8.08 3.74 13.63
C GLU A 229 -7.34 5.01 13.17
N LYS A 230 -6.00 4.94 13.08
CA LYS A 230 -5.14 6.08 12.79
C LYS A 230 -4.17 5.74 11.66
N ASN A 231 -3.81 6.77 10.90
CA ASN A 231 -2.78 6.67 9.86
C ASN A 231 -1.47 7.27 10.37
N TYR A 232 -0.60 6.43 10.91
CA TYR A 232 0.73 6.87 11.33
C TYR A 232 1.68 7.14 10.17
N SER A 233 1.46 6.53 9.01
CA SER A 233 2.34 6.73 7.85
C SER A 233 2.37 8.15 7.33
N SER A 234 1.33 8.96 7.59
CA SER A 234 1.26 10.37 7.16
C SER A 234 2.23 11.29 7.91
N PHE A 235 2.81 10.83 9.00
CA PHE A 235 3.76 11.59 9.82
C PHE A 235 5.21 11.16 9.60
N VAL A 236 5.44 10.08 8.82
CA VAL A 236 6.78 9.56 8.54
C VAL A 236 7.50 10.48 7.57
N GLU A 237 8.74 10.86 7.92
CA GLU A 237 9.55 11.80 7.17
C GLU A 237 10.92 11.21 6.81
N ILE A 238 11.41 11.47 5.61
CA ILE A 238 12.75 11.10 5.20
C ILE A 238 13.73 12.16 5.73
N ARG A 239 14.52 11.79 6.74
CA ARG A 239 15.43 12.67 7.46
C ARG A 239 16.82 12.74 6.82
N LYS A 240 16.86 12.88 5.50
CA LYS A 240 18.10 13.14 4.76
C LYS A 240 17.79 14.03 3.57
N PRO A 241 18.77 14.83 3.07
CA PRO A 241 18.58 15.60 1.84
C PRO A 241 18.39 14.64 0.65
N ASP A 242 17.74 15.13 -0.39
CA ASP A 242 17.64 14.44 -1.67
C ASP A 242 19.04 14.29 -2.27
N ASP A 243 19.52 13.07 -2.35
CA ASP A 243 20.82 12.67 -2.92
C ASP A 243 20.67 11.99 -4.28
N ASP A 244 19.49 12.05 -4.87
CA ASP A 244 19.28 11.57 -6.23
C ASP A 244 19.94 12.54 -7.21
N GLU A 245 20.88 12.03 -7.96
CA GLU A 245 21.50 12.78 -9.04
C GLU A 245 20.44 13.08 -10.10
N ASN A 246 20.10 14.34 -10.26
CA ASN A 246 19.33 14.78 -11.41
C ASN A 246 20.14 14.45 -12.66
N GLY A 247 19.48 13.87 -13.68
CA GLY A 247 20.16 13.57 -14.92
C GLY A 247 20.85 14.81 -15.50
N VAL A 248 22.11 14.66 -15.87
CA VAL A 248 22.94 15.76 -16.39
C VAL A 248 22.94 15.68 -17.92
N PRO A 249 22.61 16.75 -18.65
CA PRO A 249 22.69 16.74 -20.10
C PRO A 249 24.14 16.61 -20.56
N PHE A 250 24.38 15.98 -21.73
CA PHE A 250 25.67 16.02 -22.41
C PHE A 250 26.02 17.48 -22.73
N THR A 251 27.27 17.85 -22.49
CA THR A 251 27.77 19.18 -22.84
C THR A 251 27.93 19.37 -24.35
N ALA A 252 28.06 20.59 -24.81
CA ALA A 252 28.36 20.88 -26.23
C ALA A 252 29.64 20.18 -26.73
N ASP A 253 30.65 20.07 -25.87
CA ASP A 253 31.91 19.40 -26.22
C ASP A 253 31.76 17.88 -26.25
N ASP A 254 30.94 17.30 -25.38
CA ASP A 254 30.61 15.87 -25.45
C ASP A 254 29.84 15.55 -26.73
N LEU A 255 28.86 16.37 -27.10
CA LEU A 255 28.14 16.22 -28.37
C LEU A 255 29.07 16.32 -29.57
N LYS A 256 30.04 17.25 -29.59
CA LYS A 256 31.06 17.31 -30.63
C LYS A 256 31.87 16.02 -30.75
N LYS A 257 32.34 15.50 -29.61
CA LYS A 257 33.08 14.22 -29.61
C LYS A 257 32.24 13.07 -30.17
N LEU A 258 30.95 12.99 -29.75
CA LEU A 258 30.04 11.96 -30.29
C LEU A 258 29.77 12.12 -31.78
N TRP A 259 29.59 13.35 -32.29
CA TRP A 259 29.39 13.63 -33.72
C TRP A 259 30.59 13.26 -34.57
N HIS A 260 31.80 13.37 -34.06
CA HIS A 260 33.03 13.01 -34.77
C HIS A 260 33.42 11.52 -34.67
N CYS A 261 32.64 10.77 -33.85
CA CYS A 261 32.89 9.34 -33.64
C CYS A 261 32.03 8.48 -34.58
N ASP A 262 32.67 7.68 -35.42
CA ASP A 262 31.96 6.80 -36.37
C ASP A 262 31.50 5.46 -35.72
N SER A 263 31.23 5.48 -34.43
CA SER A 263 30.68 4.33 -33.73
C SER A 263 29.15 4.24 -33.86
N PRO A 264 28.60 3.05 -34.14
CA PRO A 264 27.13 2.87 -34.10
C PRO A 264 26.50 3.32 -32.77
N ILE A 265 27.22 3.15 -31.66
CA ILE A 265 26.74 3.57 -30.33
C ILE A 265 26.69 5.10 -30.21
N ALA A 266 27.70 5.81 -30.75
CA ALA A 266 27.70 7.26 -30.80
C ALA A 266 26.52 7.79 -31.62
N LYS A 267 26.28 7.21 -32.82
CA LYS A 267 25.16 7.55 -33.71
C LYS A 267 23.82 7.34 -33.01
N ILE A 268 23.62 6.22 -32.32
CA ILE A 268 22.38 5.95 -31.53
C ILE A 268 22.23 6.95 -30.40
N THR A 269 23.32 7.28 -29.69
CA THR A 269 23.33 8.25 -28.60
C THR A 269 22.90 9.64 -29.09
N ILE A 270 23.45 10.08 -30.23
CA ILE A 270 23.05 11.35 -30.86
C ILE A 270 21.58 11.31 -31.27
N MET A 271 21.09 10.24 -31.88
CA MET A 271 19.68 10.09 -32.24
C MET A 271 18.76 10.22 -31.00
N LEU A 272 19.15 9.64 -29.87
CA LEU A 272 18.44 9.82 -28.59
C LEU A 272 18.46 11.27 -28.12
N CYS A 273 19.61 11.97 -28.20
CA CYS A 273 19.78 13.36 -27.81
C CYS A 273 18.95 14.33 -28.68
N TYR A 274 18.68 13.98 -29.93
CA TYR A 274 17.91 14.83 -30.86
C TYR A 274 16.46 14.40 -31.07
N SER A 275 15.98 13.44 -30.31
CA SER A 275 14.60 12.95 -30.41
C SER A 275 13.79 13.04 -29.13
N GLY A 276 14.46 13.16 -27.97
CA GLY A 276 13.82 13.26 -26.67
C GLY A 276 13.06 12.02 -26.19
N TRP A 277 13.25 10.88 -26.87
CA TRP A 277 12.61 9.63 -26.50
C TRP A 277 13.25 9.00 -25.25
N ARG A 278 12.44 8.30 -24.45
CA ARG A 278 13.03 7.36 -23.48
C ARG A 278 13.58 6.16 -24.23
N ILE A 279 14.70 5.60 -23.77
CA ILE A 279 15.34 4.44 -24.42
C ILE A 279 14.38 3.26 -24.65
N THR A 280 13.47 3.00 -23.72
CA THR A 280 12.47 1.93 -23.84
C THR A 280 11.43 2.22 -24.92
N GLU A 281 11.05 3.49 -25.06
CA GLU A 281 10.14 3.96 -26.10
C GLU A 281 10.84 3.97 -27.46
N PHE A 282 12.08 4.46 -27.50
CA PHE A 282 12.90 4.52 -28.71
C PHE A 282 13.08 3.12 -29.32
N LYS A 283 13.27 2.10 -28.49
CA LYS A 283 13.35 0.71 -28.94
C LYS A 283 12.08 0.21 -29.65
N THR A 284 10.92 0.74 -29.32
CA THR A 284 9.61 0.22 -29.75
C THR A 284 8.82 1.17 -30.64
N MET A 285 9.35 2.37 -30.90
CA MET A 285 8.70 3.32 -31.80
C MET A 285 8.84 2.89 -33.28
N ASP A 286 7.93 3.36 -34.09
CA ASP A 286 7.98 3.22 -35.53
C ASP A 286 8.75 4.42 -36.14
N ILE A 287 9.53 4.14 -37.20
CA ILE A 287 10.27 5.16 -37.93
C ILE A 287 9.60 5.32 -39.29
N ASP A 288 8.82 6.38 -39.42
CA ASP A 288 8.24 6.77 -40.71
C ASP A 288 9.28 7.56 -41.52
N ARG A 289 10.01 6.83 -42.35
CA ARG A 289 11.10 7.40 -43.20
C ARG A 289 10.56 8.27 -44.31
N GLU A 290 9.35 8.01 -44.81
CA GLU A 290 8.71 8.78 -45.86
C GLU A 290 8.35 10.18 -45.39
N ASN A 291 7.72 10.26 -44.24
CA ASN A 291 7.31 11.54 -43.64
C ASN A 291 8.33 12.12 -42.68
N ASN A 292 9.48 11.48 -42.45
CA ASN A 292 10.51 11.88 -41.48
C ASN A 292 9.95 12.10 -40.06
N LEU A 293 9.32 11.08 -39.53
CA LEU A 293 8.70 11.10 -38.22
C LEU A 293 9.11 9.89 -37.39
N PHE A 294 9.28 10.10 -36.10
CA PHE A 294 9.22 9.06 -35.11
C PHE A 294 7.78 8.97 -34.57
N VAL A 295 7.17 7.80 -34.61
CA VAL A 295 5.79 7.58 -34.18
C VAL A 295 5.76 6.47 -33.14
N GLY A 296 5.11 6.73 -32.02
CA GLY A 296 5.01 5.73 -30.96
C GLY A 296 4.74 6.36 -29.61
N GLY A 297 5.07 5.64 -28.57
CA GLY A 297 4.94 6.08 -27.17
C GLY A 297 4.41 4.98 -26.28
N MET A 298 4.78 5.01 -25.00
CA MET A 298 4.29 4.05 -24.01
C MET A 298 3.01 4.53 -23.34
N LYS A 299 2.14 3.61 -23.14
CA LYS A 299 1.06 3.31 -22.17
C LYS A 299 0.38 4.42 -21.35
N THR A 300 0.78 5.68 -21.38
CA THR A 300 0.00 6.76 -20.76
C THR A 300 -0.91 7.37 -21.83
N GLU A 301 -2.09 7.79 -21.45
CA GLU A 301 -3.08 8.39 -22.35
C GLU A 301 -2.50 9.59 -23.15
N SER A 302 -1.58 10.32 -22.53
CA SER A 302 -0.83 11.45 -23.12
C SER A 302 0.41 11.05 -23.98
N GLY A 303 0.81 9.79 -23.93
CA GLY A 303 1.98 9.26 -24.67
C GLY A 303 1.64 8.34 -25.81
N ARG A 304 0.36 7.98 -25.99
CA ARG A 304 -0.08 7.15 -27.11
C ARG A 304 -0.02 7.97 -28.39
N GLU A 305 0.60 7.39 -29.42
CA GLU A 305 0.70 7.99 -30.77
C GLU A 305 1.47 9.33 -30.79
N ARG A 306 2.47 9.49 -29.88
CA ARG A 306 3.36 10.62 -29.94
C ARG A 306 4.09 10.66 -31.26
N ILE A 307 4.05 11.83 -31.90
CA ILE A 307 4.74 12.10 -33.15
C ILE A 307 5.87 13.09 -32.87
N VAL A 308 7.09 12.75 -33.24
CA VAL A 308 8.26 13.64 -33.13
C VAL A 308 8.91 13.71 -34.49
N PRO A 309 9.01 14.92 -35.10
CA PRO A 309 9.72 15.07 -36.35
C PRO A 309 11.19 14.70 -36.18
N ILE A 310 11.77 14.08 -37.19
CA ILE A 310 13.18 13.72 -37.22
C ILE A 310 14.00 14.95 -37.57
N HIS A 311 14.95 15.32 -36.68
CA HIS A 311 15.86 16.43 -36.95
C HIS A 311 16.70 16.12 -38.21
N PRO A 312 16.89 17.08 -39.15
CA PRO A 312 17.59 16.83 -40.41
C PRO A 312 18.98 16.21 -40.25
N SER A 313 19.74 16.62 -39.24
CA SER A 313 21.11 16.12 -39.00
C SER A 313 21.18 14.66 -38.58
N ILE A 314 20.15 14.10 -37.93
CA ILE A 314 20.15 12.70 -37.52
C ILE A 314 19.52 11.76 -38.55
N ARG A 315 18.87 12.30 -39.57
CA ARG A 315 18.27 11.49 -40.63
C ARG A 315 19.30 10.61 -41.35
N PRO A 316 20.47 11.10 -41.80
CA PRO A 316 21.47 10.25 -42.43
C PRO A 316 21.95 9.12 -41.51
N LEU A 317 22.05 9.40 -40.21
CA LEU A 317 22.45 8.35 -39.24
C LEU A 317 21.43 7.22 -39.15
N LEU A 318 20.12 7.53 -39.28
CA LEU A 318 19.08 6.52 -39.29
C LEU A 318 19.12 5.61 -40.52
N ASP A 319 19.56 6.14 -41.64
CA ASP A 319 19.63 5.39 -42.89
C ASP A 319 20.73 4.30 -42.89
N GLU A 320 21.66 4.37 -41.93
CA GLU A 320 22.66 3.33 -41.70
C GLU A 320 22.09 2.10 -40.95
N PHE A 321 20.90 2.18 -40.41
CA PHE A 321 20.30 1.10 -39.63
C PHE A 321 19.07 0.50 -40.33
N GLU A 322 19.02 -0.81 -40.43
CA GLU A 322 17.81 -1.53 -40.82
C GLU A 322 16.84 -1.61 -39.60
N GLY A 323 15.76 -0.87 -39.69
CA GLY A 323 14.74 -0.81 -38.63
C GLY A 323 15.20 -0.06 -37.36
N ASN A 324 14.76 -0.50 -36.22
CA ASN A 324 15.13 0.16 -34.96
C ASN A 324 16.57 -0.19 -34.54
N PRO A 325 17.41 0.82 -34.25
CA PRO A 325 18.83 0.60 -33.94
C PRO A 325 19.08 -0.08 -32.60
N ILE A 326 18.15 0.00 -31.62
CA ILE A 326 18.32 -0.60 -30.29
C ILE A 326 17.62 -1.95 -30.23
N LYS A 327 18.38 -3.03 -30.25
CA LYS A 327 17.85 -4.40 -30.09
C LYS A 327 17.80 -4.84 -28.61
N ASN A 328 18.83 -4.48 -27.83
CA ASN A 328 18.95 -4.82 -26.41
C ASN A 328 19.42 -3.61 -25.60
N ILE A 329 18.57 -3.15 -24.68
CA ILE A 329 18.83 -1.96 -23.86
C ILE A 329 19.98 -2.18 -22.88
N ALA A 330 20.11 -3.36 -22.28
CA ALA A 330 21.20 -3.64 -21.34
C ALA A 330 22.55 -3.61 -22.06
N LYS A 331 22.62 -4.27 -23.23
CA LYS A 331 23.83 -4.24 -24.05
C LYS A 331 24.16 -2.83 -24.52
N PHE A 332 23.18 -2.08 -25.02
CA PHE A 332 23.40 -0.68 -25.42
C PHE A 332 23.98 0.17 -24.27
N ARG A 333 23.50 -0.04 -23.03
CA ARG A 333 24.00 0.69 -21.86
C ARG A 333 25.47 0.35 -21.55
N GLU A 334 25.83 -0.93 -21.62
CA GLU A 334 27.21 -1.38 -21.45
C GLU A 334 28.13 -0.75 -22.50
N ASP A 335 27.73 -0.82 -23.77
CA ASP A 335 28.48 -0.30 -24.89
C ASP A 335 28.59 1.24 -24.85
N LEU A 336 27.52 1.93 -24.40
CA LEU A 336 27.56 3.37 -24.16
C LEU A 336 28.60 3.74 -23.10
N TYR A 337 28.63 3.04 -21.98
CA TYR A 337 29.60 3.34 -20.90
C TYR A 337 31.04 3.12 -21.37
N ALA A 338 31.29 2.06 -22.14
CA ALA A 338 32.60 1.81 -22.74
C ALA A 338 33.01 2.92 -23.72
N LEU A 339 32.08 3.35 -24.56
CA LEU A 339 32.34 4.44 -25.52
C LEU A 339 32.60 5.78 -24.80
N LEU A 340 31.85 6.12 -23.78
CA LEU A 340 32.05 7.37 -23.05
C LEU A 340 33.43 7.40 -22.37
N ASP A 341 33.86 6.28 -21.80
CA ASP A 341 35.21 6.13 -21.21
C ASP A 341 36.31 6.32 -22.28
N GLU A 342 36.16 5.68 -23.46
CA GLU A 342 37.07 5.82 -24.57
C GLU A 342 37.18 7.29 -25.07
N LEU A 343 36.08 8.01 -25.12
CA LEU A 343 36.04 9.39 -25.58
C LEU A 343 36.44 10.41 -24.50
N GLY A 344 36.71 9.95 -23.27
CA GLY A 344 36.96 10.82 -22.12
C GLY A 344 35.78 11.75 -21.83
N ILE A 345 34.58 11.19 -21.88
CA ILE A 345 33.31 11.83 -21.51
C ILE A 345 32.90 11.29 -20.14
N GLU A 346 32.41 12.17 -19.27
CA GLU A 346 31.85 11.73 -17.98
C GLU A 346 30.72 10.73 -18.19
N LYS A 347 30.51 9.89 -17.18
CA LYS A 347 29.50 8.83 -17.26
C LYS A 347 28.09 9.40 -17.34
N HIS A 348 27.44 9.21 -18.47
CA HIS A 348 26.02 9.51 -18.70
C HIS A 348 25.18 8.23 -18.82
N THR A 349 23.95 8.30 -18.36
CA THR A 349 22.96 7.25 -18.59
C THR A 349 22.19 7.48 -19.90
N PRO A 350 21.55 6.46 -20.49
CA PRO A 350 20.67 6.70 -21.65
C PRO A 350 19.53 7.70 -21.40
N HIS A 351 19.19 7.95 -20.13
CA HIS A 351 18.18 8.96 -19.79
C HIS A 351 18.69 10.39 -19.94
N ASP A 352 20.00 10.58 -19.80
CA ASP A 352 20.64 11.88 -19.97
C ASP A 352 20.59 12.39 -21.40
N CYS A 353 20.47 11.48 -22.39
CA CYS A 353 20.16 11.89 -23.76
C CYS A 353 18.84 12.66 -23.83
N ARG A 354 17.84 12.27 -23.05
CA ARG A 354 16.56 12.98 -22.99
C ARG A 354 16.69 14.31 -22.24
N HIS A 355 17.52 14.39 -21.21
CA HIS A 355 17.87 15.67 -20.56
C HIS A 355 18.59 16.59 -21.54
N THR A 356 19.46 16.03 -22.39
CA THR A 356 20.14 16.75 -23.47
C THR A 356 19.15 17.32 -24.48
N PHE A 357 18.16 16.53 -24.93
CA PHE A 357 17.09 17.04 -25.79
C PHE A 357 16.34 18.20 -25.13
N SER A 358 16.01 18.06 -23.85
CA SER A 358 15.36 19.14 -23.08
C SER A 358 16.21 20.40 -23.06
N TRP A 359 17.51 20.30 -22.80
CA TRP A 359 18.46 21.39 -22.80
C TRP A 359 18.59 22.02 -24.19
N LEU A 360 18.76 21.22 -25.26
CA LEU A 360 18.80 21.73 -26.65
C LEU A 360 17.53 22.51 -27.01
N CYS A 361 16.37 22.06 -26.58
CA CYS A 361 15.11 22.79 -26.78
C CYS A 361 15.09 24.13 -26.04
N ASP A 362 15.65 24.20 -24.83
CA ASP A 362 15.71 25.44 -24.03
C ASP A 362 16.68 26.42 -24.66
N GLU A 363 17.87 25.99 -25.12
CA GLU A 363 18.85 26.81 -25.84
C GLU A 363 18.27 27.37 -27.15
N ALA A 364 17.54 26.55 -27.89
CA ALA A 364 16.87 26.95 -29.12
C ALA A 364 15.57 27.76 -28.87
N ARG A 365 15.21 27.99 -27.59
CA ARG A 365 13.97 28.68 -27.18
C ARG A 365 12.71 28.08 -27.78
N ILE A 366 12.68 26.77 -27.91
CA ILE A 366 11.49 26.05 -28.35
C ILE A 366 10.33 26.30 -27.39
N ASP A 367 9.15 26.52 -27.95
CA ASP A 367 7.94 26.73 -27.15
C ASP A 367 7.71 25.56 -26.16
N LYS A 368 7.39 25.90 -24.89
CA LYS A 368 7.22 24.93 -23.80
C LYS A 368 6.25 23.80 -24.15
N LEU A 369 5.11 24.13 -24.79
CA LEU A 369 4.12 23.13 -25.14
C LEU A 369 4.64 22.20 -26.24
N SER A 370 5.34 22.69 -27.25
CA SER A 370 5.97 21.88 -28.29
C SER A 370 7.01 20.92 -27.71
N LYS A 371 7.86 21.43 -26.79
CA LYS A 371 8.82 20.61 -26.05
C LYS A 371 8.12 19.51 -25.25
N GLN A 372 7.06 19.86 -24.51
CA GLN A 372 6.28 18.87 -23.73
C GLN A 372 5.64 17.82 -24.63
N LEU A 373 5.07 18.21 -25.77
CA LEU A 373 4.49 17.28 -26.74
C LEU A 373 5.55 16.32 -27.33
N MET A 374 6.69 16.86 -27.77
CA MET A 374 7.79 16.04 -28.31
C MET A 374 8.40 15.12 -27.26
N MET A 375 8.41 15.51 -25.99
CA MET A 375 8.86 14.68 -24.87
C MET A 375 7.76 13.73 -24.33
N GLY A 376 6.49 13.91 -24.69
CA GLY A 376 5.37 13.12 -24.13
C GLY A 376 5.13 13.39 -22.65
N HIS A 377 5.29 14.64 -22.23
CA HIS A 377 4.86 15.14 -20.91
C HIS A 377 3.41 15.58 -20.98
N LYS A 378 2.69 15.44 -19.85
CA LYS A 378 1.38 16.10 -19.72
C LYS A 378 1.61 17.61 -19.62
N PRO A 379 0.83 18.42 -20.33
CA PRO A 379 0.83 19.87 -20.10
C PRO A 379 0.47 20.19 -18.65
N ASP A 380 1.17 21.16 -18.05
CA ASP A 380 1.01 21.52 -16.63
C ASP A 380 -0.35 22.16 -16.31
N ASP A 381 -0.99 22.76 -17.30
CA ASP A 381 -2.27 23.45 -17.12
C ASP A 381 -3.40 22.50 -17.47
N GLY A 382 -4.29 22.21 -16.50
CA GLY A 382 -5.52 21.46 -16.69
C GLY A 382 -6.53 22.06 -17.71
N VAL A 383 -6.04 22.92 -18.57
CA VAL A 383 -6.76 23.52 -19.68
C VAL A 383 -6.61 22.63 -20.91
N THR A 384 -7.44 21.61 -20.95
CA THR A 384 -8.01 21.09 -22.17
C THR A 384 -7.07 20.35 -23.12
N ASP A 385 -6.89 19.04 -22.85
CA ASP A 385 -6.48 18.03 -23.85
C ASP A 385 -7.27 18.13 -25.18
N ARG A 386 -8.39 18.88 -25.19
CA ARG A 386 -9.26 19.02 -26.37
C ARG A 386 -8.92 20.20 -27.30
N VAL A 387 -8.20 21.21 -26.84
CA VAL A 387 -7.91 22.42 -27.67
C VAL A 387 -6.48 22.41 -28.24
N TYR A 388 -5.54 21.71 -27.63
CA TYR A 388 -4.13 21.74 -28.03
C TYR A 388 -3.56 20.39 -28.48
N GLY A 389 -4.36 19.31 -28.56
CA GLY A 389 -3.93 17.97 -28.96
C GLY A 389 -3.49 17.84 -30.43
N HIS A 390 -3.68 18.88 -31.23
CA HIS A 390 -3.34 18.91 -32.65
C HIS A 390 -2.43 20.07 -32.99
N ARG A 391 -1.23 20.15 -32.32
CA ARG A 391 -0.22 21.01 -32.92
C ARG A 391 0.14 20.43 -34.28
N ASP A 392 0.08 21.29 -35.29
CA ASP A 392 0.48 20.96 -36.64
C ASP A 392 1.90 20.40 -36.65
N ILE A 393 2.09 19.23 -37.19
CA ILE A 393 3.40 18.59 -37.39
C ILE A 393 4.36 19.56 -38.08
N ALA A 394 3.86 20.41 -38.97
CA ALA A 394 4.66 21.42 -39.66
C ALA A 394 5.28 22.42 -38.67
N ARG A 395 4.59 22.77 -37.60
CA ARG A 395 5.14 23.63 -36.55
C ARG A 395 6.23 22.92 -35.75
N LEU A 396 5.95 21.68 -35.27
CA LEU A 396 6.95 20.89 -34.54
C LEU A 396 8.22 20.67 -35.39
N ARG A 397 8.06 20.52 -36.71
CA ARG A 397 9.16 20.37 -37.65
C ARG A 397 10.03 21.61 -37.71
N LYS A 398 9.43 22.79 -37.85
CA LYS A 398 10.15 24.08 -37.85
C LYS A 398 10.86 24.35 -36.50
N GLU A 399 10.30 23.87 -35.42
CA GLU A 399 10.88 24.07 -34.10
C GLU A 399 12.04 23.09 -33.86
N ILE A 400 11.92 21.82 -34.20
CA ILE A 400 13.00 20.85 -34.00
C ILE A 400 14.22 21.18 -34.89
N GLU A 401 14.01 21.74 -36.08
CA GLU A 401 15.09 22.17 -37.00
C GLU A 401 15.95 23.31 -36.44
N GLN A 402 15.49 24.02 -35.37
CA GLN A 402 16.25 25.04 -34.68
C GLN A 402 17.25 24.50 -33.65
N LEU A 403 17.20 23.19 -33.35
CA LEU A 403 18.17 22.60 -32.44
C LEU A 403 19.58 22.72 -33.01
N GLN A 404 20.50 23.21 -32.17
CA GLN A 404 21.89 23.33 -32.55
C GLN A 404 22.53 21.99 -32.84
N THR A 405 23.31 21.89 -33.91
CA THR A 405 24.20 20.76 -34.23
C THR A 405 25.64 21.13 -33.96
N PHE A 406 26.51 20.19 -33.63
CA PHE A 406 27.88 20.39 -33.16
C PHE A 406 28.91 19.73 -34.10
#